data_8cad4e5a8d8a861539d62d2a4f5fdfa0
#
_entry.id   8cad4e5a8d8a861539d62d2a4f5fdfa0
#
_cell.length_a   1.000
_cell.length_b   1.000
_cell.length_c   1.000
_cell.angle_alpha   90.00
_cell.angle_beta   90.00
_cell.angle_gamma   90.00
#
_symmetry.space_group_name_H-M   'P 1'
#
loop_
_entity.id
_entity.type
_entity.pdbx_description
1 polymer ?
#
loop_
_entity_poly.entity_id
_entity_poly.type
_entity_poly.pdbx_seq_one_letter_code
_entity_poly.pdbx_strand_id
1 'polypeptide(L)'
;VISLHHLTLRYGKRLVLDQFSLQLPEQGITALSGPSGCGKTTLLRMLAGLEQPESGHISGVQPAQTAFLFQEDRLLPWRTVGQHITDILPRPRRGELPFWLNFAELSGEENSHPSALSGGMARRLALARCAALGGTLLLLDEPFAGVDSQRTARILDRLRQLNVPIILTSHQTAVLDACDTVIELDGPPLHRV
;
A
#
# COMPACT_ATOMS: atom_id res chain seq x y z
N VAL A 1 6.90 5.77 -16.82
CA VAL A 1 5.51 5.26 -16.81
C VAL A 1 5.54 3.79 -16.44
N ILE A 2 4.79 3.41 -15.40
CA ILE A 2 4.55 2.01 -15.07
C ILE A 2 3.50 1.49 -16.05
N SER A 3 3.81 0.46 -16.80
CA SER A 3 2.91 -0.05 -17.84
C SER A 3 2.62 -1.54 -17.67
N LEU A 4 1.35 -1.88 -17.72
CA LEU A 4 0.82 -3.23 -17.71
C LEU A 4 0.34 -3.55 -19.13
N HIS A 5 0.78 -4.66 -19.68
CA HIS A 5 0.52 -5.03 -21.08
C HIS A 5 -0.16 -6.39 -21.16
N HIS A 6 -1.43 -6.39 -21.56
CA HIS A 6 -2.23 -7.58 -21.85
C HIS A 6 -2.16 -8.66 -20.77
N LEU A 7 -2.27 -8.24 -19.50
CA LEU A 7 -2.20 -9.16 -18.37
C LEU A 7 -3.41 -10.07 -18.31
N THR A 8 -3.18 -11.38 -18.24
CA THR A 8 -4.21 -12.38 -18.01
C THR A 8 -3.87 -13.18 -16.76
N LEU A 9 -4.85 -13.37 -15.88
CA LEU A 9 -4.72 -14.20 -14.68
C LEU A 9 -6.03 -14.86 -14.30
N ARG A 10 -5.93 -16.14 -13.87
CA ARG A 10 -7.05 -16.91 -13.32
C ARG A 10 -6.70 -17.52 -11.97
N TYR A 11 -7.68 -17.63 -11.12
CA TYR A 11 -7.63 -18.48 -9.94
C TYR A 11 -8.61 -19.65 -10.14
N GLY A 12 -8.07 -20.80 -10.54
CA GLY A 12 -8.86 -21.94 -10.96
C GLY A 12 -9.74 -21.61 -12.18
N LYS A 13 -11.07 -21.62 -12.01
CA LYS A 13 -12.00 -21.27 -13.10
C LYS A 13 -12.31 -19.78 -13.19
N ARG A 14 -11.91 -18.98 -12.19
CA ARG A 14 -12.26 -17.56 -12.10
C ARG A 14 -11.20 -16.72 -12.86
N LEU A 15 -11.63 -16.13 -13.96
CA LEU A 15 -10.82 -15.14 -14.69
C LEU A 15 -10.85 -13.81 -13.93
N VAL A 16 -9.69 -13.32 -13.50
CA VAL A 16 -9.56 -12.10 -12.71
C VAL A 16 -9.06 -10.94 -13.57
N LEU A 17 -8.11 -11.20 -14.45
CA LEU A 17 -7.68 -10.27 -15.49
C LEU A 17 -7.78 -10.98 -16.85
N ASP A 18 -8.24 -10.24 -17.88
CA ASP A 18 -8.34 -10.70 -19.25
C ASP A 18 -7.78 -9.65 -20.19
N GLN A 19 -6.57 -9.90 -20.73
CA GLN A 19 -5.85 -8.97 -21.62
C GLN A 19 -5.80 -7.53 -21.08
N PHE A 20 -5.75 -7.39 -19.76
CA PHE A 20 -5.82 -6.09 -19.09
C PHE A 20 -4.56 -5.27 -19.33
N SER A 21 -4.73 -4.05 -19.80
CA SER A 21 -3.65 -3.09 -20.01
C SER A 21 -3.93 -1.79 -19.28
N LEU A 22 -2.91 -1.21 -18.65
CA LEU A 22 -3.05 0.03 -17.89
C LEU A 22 -1.70 0.75 -17.83
N GLN A 23 -1.73 2.08 -17.90
CA GLN A 23 -0.59 2.93 -17.58
C GLN A 23 -0.82 3.66 -16.27
N LEU A 24 0.19 3.67 -15.42
CA LEU A 24 0.18 4.30 -14.09
C LEU A 24 1.25 5.40 -14.03
N PRO A 25 0.96 6.55 -13.40
CA PRO A 25 1.94 7.60 -13.18
C PRO A 25 3.15 7.10 -12.36
N GLU A 26 4.32 7.68 -12.63
CA GLU A 26 5.56 7.45 -11.86
C GLU A 26 5.75 8.46 -10.73
N GLN A 27 4.77 9.30 -10.47
CA GLN A 27 4.83 10.32 -9.42
C GLN A 27 3.47 10.50 -8.76
N GLY A 28 3.50 11.00 -7.55
CA GLY A 28 2.29 11.29 -6.79
C GLY A 28 1.61 10.04 -6.23
N ILE A 29 0.37 10.22 -5.80
CA ILE A 29 -0.48 9.19 -5.21
C ILE A 29 -1.58 8.82 -6.19
N THR A 30 -1.55 7.59 -6.67
CA THR A 30 -2.60 7.02 -7.53
C THR A 30 -3.50 6.09 -6.71
N ALA A 31 -4.78 6.35 -6.68
CA ALA A 31 -5.77 5.47 -6.08
C ALA A 31 -6.42 4.56 -7.12
N LEU A 32 -6.50 3.28 -6.79
CA LEU A 32 -7.33 2.30 -7.50
C LEU A 32 -8.64 2.15 -6.73
N SER A 33 -9.74 2.61 -7.32
CA SER A 33 -11.09 2.52 -6.78
C SER A 33 -11.90 1.44 -7.48
N GLY A 34 -12.90 0.89 -6.81
CA GLY A 34 -13.80 -0.09 -7.40
C GLY A 34 -14.35 -1.09 -6.38
N PRO A 35 -15.32 -1.94 -6.76
CA PRO A 35 -15.98 -2.86 -5.84
C PRO A 35 -15.01 -3.88 -5.25
N SER A 36 -15.40 -4.43 -4.09
CA SER A 36 -14.65 -5.51 -3.46
C SER A 36 -14.60 -6.74 -4.38
N GLY A 37 -13.42 -7.35 -4.50
CA GLY A 37 -13.22 -8.56 -5.31
C GLY A 37 -13.11 -8.32 -6.82
N CYS A 38 -13.07 -7.08 -7.33
CA CYS A 38 -12.87 -6.81 -8.75
C CYS A 38 -11.44 -7.14 -9.23
N GLY A 39 -10.42 -7.19 -8.34
CA GLY A 39 -9.05 -7.56 -8.72
C GLY A 39 -7.96 -6.55 -8.31
N LYS A 40 -8.28 -5.48 -7.58
CA LYS A 40 -7.30 -4.44 -7.17
C LYS A 40 -6.11 -4.99 -6.38
N THR A 41 -6.36 -5.78 -5.35
CA THR A 41 -5.31 -6.45 -4.56
C THR A 41 -4.44 -7.35 -5.42
N THR A 42 -5.04 -8.08 -6.37
CA THR A 42 -4.31 -8.92 -7.33
C THR A 42 -3.40 -8.07 -8.19
N LEU A 43 -3.88 -6.93 -8.67
CA LEU A 43 -3.08 -5.99 -9.47
C LEU A 43 -1.90 -5.45 -8.67
N LEU A 44 -2.11 -5.03 -7.40
CA LEU A 44 -1.02 -4.59 -6.54
C LEU A 44 0.01 -5.72 -6.29
N ARG A 45 -0.45 -6.95 -6.07
CA ARG A 45 0.45 -8.11 -5.89
C ARG A 45 1.30 -8.39 -7.12
N MET A 46 0.74 -8.23 -8.31
CA MET A 46 1.50 -8.37 -9.56
C MET A 46 2.57 -7.28 -9.70
N LEU A 47 2.24 -6.02 -9.39
CA LEU A 47 3.20 -4.91 -9.38
C LEU A 47 4.35 -5.17 -8.37
N ALA A 48 4.05 -5.81 -7.26
CA ALA A 48 5.04 -6.21 -6.25
C ALA A 48 5.84 -7.47 -6.62
N GLY A 49 5.51 -8.13 -7.73
CA GLY A 49 6.10 -9.42 -8.11
C GLY A 49 5.72 -10.60 -7.20
N LEU A 50 4.69 -10.42 -6.36
CA LEU A 50 4.15 -11.45 -5.46
C LEU A 50 3.19 -12.40 -6.18
N GLU A 51 2.70 -11.99 -7.34
CA GLU A 51 1.83 -12.77 -8.22
C GLU A 51 2.35 -12.66 -9.65
N GLN A 52 2.33 -13.74 -10.42
CA GLN A 52 2.76 -13.74 -11.81
C GLN A 52 1.55 -13.86 -12.73
N PRO A 53 1.43 -13.06 -13.80
CA PRO A 53 0.39 -13.26 -14.79
C PRO A 53 0.62 -14.53 -15.59
N GLU A 54 -0.45 -15.16 -16.08
CA GLU A 54 -0.37 -16.28 -17.03
C GLU A 54 0.15 -15.83 -18.40
N SER A 55 -0.18 -14.60 -18.79
CA SER A 55 0.32 -13.94 -19.99
C SER A 55 0.38 -12.43 -19.82
N GLY A 56 1.11 -11.75 -20.71
CA GLY A 56 1.39 -10.33 -20.61
C GLY A 56 2.66 -10.03 -19.80
N HIS A 57 2.94 -8.76 -19.61
CA HIS A 57 4.11 -8.33 -18.82
C HIS A 57 3.89 -6.96 -18.17
N ILE A 58 4.69 -6.68 -17.16
CA ILE A 58 4.72 -5.39 -16.46
C ILE A 58 6.09 -4.77 -16.69
N SER A 59 6.12 -3.48 -17.01
CA SER A 59 7.34 -2.71 -17.18
C SER A 59 7.33 -1.43 -16.33
N GLY A 60 8.51 -0.83 -16.08
CA GLY A 60 8.64 0.39 -15.27
C GLY A 60 8.61 0.14 -13.75
N VAL A 61 8.60 -1.13 -13.29
CA VAL A 61 8.64 -1.50 -11.86
C VAL A 61 9.82 -2.43 -11.60
N GLN A 62 10.45 -2.24 -10.45
CA GLN A 62 11.45 -3.16 -9.92
C GLN A 62 10.90 -3.80 -8.64
N PRO A 63 10.35 -5.02 -8.70
CA PRO A 63 9.70 -5.67 -7.55
C PRO A 63 10.57 -5.72 -6.28
N ALA A 64 11.88 -5.98 -6.44
CA ALA A 64 12.83 -6.03 -5.33
C ALA A 64 13.03 -4.66 -4.61
N GLN A 65 12.61 -3.57 -5.22
CA GLN A 65 12.69 -2.21 -4.68
C GLN A 65 11.31 -1.63 -4.36
N THR A 66 10.30 -2.49 -4.24
CA THR A 66 8.91 -2.10 -3.96
C THR A 66 8.56 -2.44 -2.52
N ALA A 67 8.02 -1.49 -1.78
CA ALA A 67 7.44 -1.77 -0.46
C ALA A 67 5.93 -2.03 -0.58
N PHE A 68 5.46 -3.06 0.11
CA PHE A 68 4.07 -3.51 0.02
C PHE A 68 3.40 -3.53 1.39
N LEU A 69 2.30 -2.79 1.54
CA LEU A 69 1.40 -2.89 2.68
C LEU A 69 0.25 -3.84 2.35
N PHE A 70 0.20 -4.95 3.06
CA PHE A 70 -0.90 -5.92 2.93
C PHE A 70 -2.20 -5.40 3.57
N GLN A 71 -3.32 -5.96 3.16
CA GLN A 71 -4.61 -5.67 3.77
C GLN A 71 -4.62 -6.04 5.27
N GLU A 72 -3.98 -7.15 5.64
CA GLU A 72 -3.72 -7.50 7.03
C GLU A 72 -2.49 -6.75 7.56
N ASP A 73 -2.55 -6.28 8.81
CA ASP A 73 -1.46 -5.49 9.41
C ASP A 73 -0.19 -6.30 9.65
N ARG A 74 -0.30 -7.63 9.80
CA ARG A 74 0.81 -8.58 10.02
C ARG A 74 1.79 -8.10 11.10
N LEU A 75 1.23 -7.67 12.23
CA LEU A 75 2.01 -7.28 13.38
C LEU A 75 2.40 -8.52 14.18
N LEU A 76 3.65 -8.51 14.69
CA LEU A 76 4.19 -9.56 15.52
C LEU A 76 3.76 -9.31 16.97
N PRO A 77 2.96 -10.18 17.61
CA PRO A 77 2.38 -9.92 18.94
C PRO A 77 3.43 -9.77 20.05
N TRP A 78 4.64 -10.33 19.87
CA TRP A 78 5.75 -10.26 20.81
C TRP A 78 6.71 -9.09 20.59
N ARG A 79 6.44 -8.22 19.61
CA ARG A 79 7.23 -7.02 19.32
C ARG A 79 6.48 -5.78 19.76
N THR A 80 7.21 -4.80 20.31
CA THR A 80 6.64 -3.48 20.61
C THR A 80 6.46 -2.65 19.33
N VAL A 81 5.71 -1.57 19.42
CA VAL A 81 5.52 -0.59 18.34
C VAL A 81 6.89 -0.11 17.83
N GLY A 82 7.79 0.30 18.73
CA GLY A 82 9.12 0.74 18.35
C GLY A 82 9.94 -0.36 17.65
N GLN A 83 9.83 -1.60 18.11
CA GLN A 83 10.54 -2.74 17.51
C GLN A 83 10.02 -3.05 16.10
N HIS A 84 8.72 -2.90 15.82
CA HIS A 84 8.18 -3.07 14.46
C HIS A 84 8.84 -2.13 13.44
N ILE A 85 9.28 -0.96 13.86
CA ILE A 85 9.98 0.01 13.02
C ILE A 85 11.49 -0.29 13.00
N THR A 86 12.11 -0.45 14.18
CA THR A 86 13.57 -0.57 14.27
C THR A 86 14.11 -1.88 13.72
N ASP A 87 13.32 -2.96 13.72
CA ASP A 87 13.75 -4.27 13.21
C ASP A 87 13.88 -4.28 11.68
N ILE A 88 13.10 -3.45 10.97
CA ILE A 88 13.19 -3.35 9.51
C ILE A 88 14.22 -2.29 9.05
N LEU A 89 14.63 -1.40 9.94
CA LEU A 89 15.61 -0.37 9.62
C LEU A 89 17.04 -0.89 9.77
N PRO A 90 17.92 -0.61 8.80
CA PRO A 90 19.35 -0.86 8.97
C PRO A 90 19.89 -0.05 10.16
N ARG A 91 20.94 -0.55 10.83
CA ARG A 91 21.47 0.07 12.05
C ARG A 91 21.66 1.59 11.99
N PRO A 92 22.23 2.19 10.91
CA PRO A 92 22.41 3.64 10.83
C PRO A 92 21.10 4.44 10.82
N ARG A 93 19.99 3.83 10.38
CA ARG A 93 18.69 4.48 10.28
C ARG A 93 17.79 4.28 11.52
N ARG A 94 18.20 3.50 12.50
CA ARG A 94 17.38 3.23 13.72
C ARG A 94 17.08 4.49 14.53
N GLY A 95 17.90 5.54 14.41
CA GLY A 95 17.64 6.86 14.98
C GLY A 95 16.42 7.57 14.38
N GLU A 96 15.87 7.09 13.24
CA GLU A 96 14.65 7.62 12.63
C GLU A 96 13.36 7.17 13.35
N LEU A 97 13.44 6.32 14.38
CA LEU A 97 12.25 5.84 15.10
C LEU A 97 11.29 6.97 15.50
N PRO A 98 11.74 8.08 16.13
CA PRO A 98 10.83 9.17 16.51
C PRO A 98 10.11 9.79 15.31
N PHE A 99 10.77 9.91 14.16
CA PHE A 99 10.17 10.40 12.92
C PHE A 99 9.04 9.47 12.45
N TRP A 100 9.27 8.16 12.42
CA TRP A 100 8.27 7.20 11.96
C TRP A 100 7.10 7.04 12.93
N LEU A 101 7.33 7.17 14.23
CA LEU A 101 6.26 7.21 15.23
C LEU A 101 5.40 8.48 15.07
N ASN A 102 6.03 9.63 14.86
CA ASN A 102 5.29 10.85 14.56
C ASN A 102 4.54 10.74 13.22
N PHE A 103 5.16 10.14 12.20
CA PHE A 103 4.51 9.86 10.91
C PHE A 103 3.19 9.11 11.09
N ALA A 104 3.17 8.09 11.93
CA ALA A 104 1.99 7.27 12.24
C ALA A 104 1.08 7.86 13.32
N GLU A 105 1.44 8.99 13.93
CA GLU A 105 0.78 9.54 15.13
C GLU A 105 0.70 8.51 16.29
N LEU A 106 1.84 7.88 16.56
CA LEU A 106 2.03 6.87 17.61
C LEU A 106 3.14 7.26 18.59
N SER A 107 3.51 8.55 18.67
CA SER A 107 4.47 9.04 19.65
C SER A 107 3.95 8.77 21.07
N GLY A 108 4.82 8.20 21.91
CA GLY A 108 4.47 7.74 23.26
C GLY A 108 4.04 6.27 23.36
N GLU A 109 3.87 5.60 22.22
CA GLU A 109 3.47 4.18 22.15
C GLU A 109 4.64 3.23 21.88
N GLU A 110 5.88 3.70 21.98
CA GLU A 110 7.10 2.96 21.60
C GLU A 110 7.19 1.58 22.25
N ASN A 111 6.76 1.49 23.49
CA ASN A 111 6.83 0.29 24.32
C ASN A 111 5.53 -0.53 24.33
N SER A 112 4.47 -0.02 23.72
CA SER A 112 3.19 -0.72 23.62
C SER A 112 3.29 -1.93 22.69
N HIS A 113 2.55 -3.00 23.02
CA HIS A 113 2.42 -4.18 22.16
C HIS A 113 1.17 -4.08 21.27
N PRO A 114 1.10 -4.80 20.16
CA PRO A 114 -0.05 -4.79 19.26
C PRO A 114 -1.40 -5.05 19.95
N SER A 115 -1.42 -5.85 21.01
CA SER A 115 -2.63 -6.15 21.79
C SER A 115 -3.22 -4.92 22.54
N ALA A 116 -2.42 -3.88 22.74
CA ALA A 116 -2.86 -2.62 23.36
C ALA A 116 -3.33 -1.58 22.34
N LEU A 117 -3.13 -1.82 21.04
CA LEU A 117 -3.46 -0.89 19.99
C LEU A 117 -4.93 -1.04 19.54
N SER A 118 -5.57 0.08 19.22
CA SER A 118 -6.81 0.04 18.44
C SER A 118 -6.52 -0.41 17.01
N GLY A 119 -7.55 -0.87 16.27
CA GLY A 119 -7.37 -1.28 14.86
C GLY A 119 -6.77 -0.17 14.00
N GLY A 120 -7.22 1.08 14.16
CA GLY A 120 -6.64 2.21 13.44
C GLY A 120 -5.20 2.51 13.83
N MET A 121 -4.79 2.29 15.10
CA MET A 121 -3.38 2.40 15.52
C MET A 121 -2.54 1.29 14.90
N ALA A 122 -3.03 0.04 14.91
CA ALA A 122 -2.36 -1.10 14.29
C ALA A 122 -2.16 -0.87 12.78
N ARG A 123 -3.19 -0.36 12.10
CA ARG A 123 -3.11 -0.01 10.67
C ARG A 123 -2.05 1.06 10.39
N ARG A 124 -2.03 2.13 11.19
CA ARG A 124 -1.04 3.21 11.06
C ARG A 124 0.40 2.73 11.35
N LEU A 125 0.57 1.82 12.29
CA LEU A 125 1.87 1.18 12.54
C LEU A 125 2.33 0.34 11.33
N ALA A 126 1.45 -0.47 10.77
CA ALA A 126 1.75 -1.27 9.58
C ALA A 126 2.12 -0.38 8.38
N LEU A 127 1.41 0.73 8.19
CA LEU A 127 1.70 1.72 7.16
C LEU A 127 3.07 2.39 7.38
N ALA A 128 3.36 2.85 8.60
CA ALA A 128 4.65 3.46 8.93
C ALA A 128 5.80 2.46 8.73
N ARG A 129 5.62 1.21 9.12
CA ARG A 129 6.59 0.14 8.87
C ARG A 129 6.84 -0.06 7.37
N CYS A 130 5.80 -0.09 6.56
CA CYS A 130 5.92 -0.20 5.10
C CYS A 130 6.67 1.01 4.52
N ALA A 131 6.30 2.23 4.90
CA ALA A 131 6.94 3.45 4.44
C ALA A 131 8.42 3.56 4.89
N ALA A 132 8.72 3.15 6.13
CA ALA A 132 10.07 3.14 6.68
C ALA A 132 11.02 2.16 5.97
N LEU A 133 10.48 1.03 5.48
CA LEU A 133 11.24 0.09 4.66
C LEU A 133 11.78 0.80 3.41
N GLY A 134 11.00 1.73 2.87
CA GLY A 134 11.38 2.50 1.70
C GLY A 134 11.25 1.70 0.41
N GLY A 135 11.78 2.29 -0.67
CA GLY A 135 11.74 1.68 -2.01
C GLY A 135 11.52 2.74 -3.07
N THR A 136 11.49 2.32 -4.34
CA THR A 136 11.21 3.18 -5.49
C THR A 136 9.71 3.29 -5.80
N LEU A 137 8.88 2.48 -5.12
CA LEU A 137 7.43 2.43 -5.25
C LEU A 137 6.81 1.92 -3.95
N LEU A 138 5.75 2.57 -3.47
CA LEU A 138 4.92 2.08 -2.38
C LEU A 138 3.59 1.55 -2.93
N LEU A 139 3.26 0.33 -2.60
CA LEU A 139 1.98 -0.33 -2.93
C LEU A 139 1.20 -0.56 -1.64
N LEU A 140 0.04 0.08 -1.50
CA LEU A 140 -0.68 0.14 -0.24
C LEU A 140 -2.11 -0.40 -0.43
N ASP A 141 -2.38 -1.58 0.12
CA ASP A 141 -3.71 -2.20 0.03
C ASP A 141 -4.58 -1.76 1.21
N GLU A 142 -5.60 -0.91 0.95
CA GLU A 142 -6.50 -0.29 1.93
C GLU A 142 -5.77 0.34 3.14
N PRO A 143 -4.83 1.28 2.92
CA PRO A 143 -3.93 1.78 3.97
C PRO A 143 -4.63 2.50 5.13
N PHE A 144 -5.85 2.97 4.92
CA PHE A 144 -6.61 3.77 5.89
C PHE A 144 -7.85 3.07 6.45
N ALA A 145 -7.93 1.74 6.33
CA ALA A 145 -9.02 0.98 6.93
C ALA A 145 -9.07 1.22 8.45
N GLY A 146 -10.23 1.69 8.95
CA GLY A 146 -10.43 1.98 10.38
C GLY A 146 -9.69 3.22 10.91
N VAL A 147 -9.11 4.04 10.04
CA VAL A 147 -8.47 5.33 10.38
C VAL A 147 -9.47 6.46 10.12
N ASP A 148 -9.58 7.40 11.05
CA ASP A 148 -10.44 8.56 10.88
C ASP A 148 -9.94 9.53 9.79
N SER A 149 -10.85 10.34 9.24
CA SER A 149 -10.56 11.21 8.09
C SER A 149 -9.51 12.28 8.38
N GLN A 150 -9.45 12.81 9.59
CA GLN A 150 -8.47 13.84 9.93
C GLN A 150 -7.05 13.27 9.98
N ARG A 151 -6.88 12.09 10.59
CA ARG A 151 -5.58 11.37 10.57
C ARG A 151 -5.20 10.93 9.18
N THR A 152 -6.17 10.43 8.42
CA THR A 152 -5.96 10.03 7.01
C THR A 152 -5.38 11.19 6.20
N ALA A 153 -5.96 12.38 6.28
CA ALA A 153 -5.47 13.55 5.55
C ALA A 153 -4.02 13.90 5.93
N ARG A 154 -3.72 13.97 7.25
CA ARG A 154 -2.35 14.28 7.71
C ARG A 154 -1.32 13.23 7.29
N ILE A 155 -1.69 11.96 7.30
CA ILE A 155 -0.78 10.89 6.88
C ILE A 155 -0.59 10.90 5.36
N LEU A 156 -1.61 11.19 4.57
CA LEU A 156 -1.49 11.37 3.12
C LEU A 156 -0.53 12.51 2.78
N ASP A 157 -0.60 13.64 3.49
CA ASP A 157 0.35 14.74 3.29
C ASP A 157 1.79 14.34 3.62
N ARG A 158 1.99 13.54 4.67
CA ARG A 158 3.31 12.99 5.02
C ARG A 158 3.81 11.96 4.00
N LEU A 159 2.92 11.16 3.43
CA LEU A 159 3.25 10.22 2.35
C LEU A 159 3.74 10.97 1.11
N ARG A 160 3.11 12.09 0.74
CA ARG A 160 3.59 12.94 -0.38
C ARG A 160 5.02 13.44 -0.18
N GLN A 161 5.39 13.75 1.07
CA GLN A 161 6.74 14.25 1.40
C GLN A 161 7.84 13.19 1.20
N LEU A 162 7.48 11.91 1.07
CA LEU A 162 8.45 10.84 0.78
C LEU A 162 9.00 10.94 -0.66
N ASN A 163 8.32 11.67 -1.55
CA ASN A 163 8.72 11.88 -2.95
C ASN A 163 8.96 10.57 -3.74
N VAL A 164 8.19 9.54 -3.44
CA VAL A 164 8.15 8.28 -4.17
C VAL A 164 6.74 8.06 -4.72
N PRO A 165 6.58 7.43 -5.88
CA PRO A 165 5.26 7.07 -6.39
C PRO A 165 4.56 6.12 -5.42
N ILE A 166 3.26 6.34 -5.24
CA ILE A 166 2.40 5.55 -4.35
C ILE A 166 1.19 5.09 -5.16
N ILE A 167 0.93 3.80 -5.13
CA ILE A 167 -0.31 3.24 -5.66
C ILE A 167 -1.06 2.63 -4.48
N LEU A 168 -2.27 3.08 -4.23
CA LEU A 168 -3.09 2.58 -3.14
C LEU A 168 -4.46 2.10 -3.63
N THR A 169 -5.07 1.19 -2.87
CA THR A 169 -6.48 0.86 -3.04
C THR A 169 -7.29 1.57 -1.97
N SER A 170 -8.44 2.09 -2.31
CA SER A 170 -9.41 2.61 -1.35
C SER A 170 -10.82 2.65 -1.94
N HIS A 171 -11.82 2.61 -1.04
CA HIS A 171 -13.22 2.88 -1.34
C HIS A 171 -13.73 4.11 -0.58
N GLN A 172 -12.88 4.79 0.19
CA GLN A 172 -13.23 5.95 0.99
C GLN A 172 -13.12 7.22 0.14
N THR A 173 -14.22 7.94 -0.06
CA THR A 173 -14.26 9.19 -0.85
C THR A 173 -13.19 10.19 -0.40
N ALA A 174 -13.03 10.40 0.91
CA ALA A 174 -12.02 11.33 1.43
C ALA A 174 -10.58 10.96 1.07
N VAL A 175 -10.27 9.67 0.89
CA VAL A 175 -8.96 9.19 0.41
C VAL A 175 -8.82 9.45 -1.08
N LEU A 176 -9.87 9.13 -1.85
CA LEU A 176 -9.88 9.29 -3.30
C LEU A 176 -9.73 10.78 -3.69
N ASP A 177 -10.50 11.66 -3.05
CA ASP A 177 -10.45 13.12 -3.28
C ASP A 177 -9.07 13.72 -2.95
N ALA A 178 -8.31 13.08 -2.07
CA ALA A 178 -6.98 13.52 -1.69
C ALA A 178 -5.86 12.94 -2.57
N CYS A 179 -6.15 12.01 -3.50
CA CYS A 179 -5.15 11.44 -4.41
C CYS A 179 -4.97 12.30 -5.66
N ASP A 180 -3.78 12.23 -6.26
CA ASP A 180 -3.44 13.00 -7.47
C ASP A 180 -4.10 12.40 -8.72
N THR A 181 -4.33 11.09 -8.71
CA THR A 181 -5.00 10.34 -9.78
C THR A 181 -5.90 9.28 -9.17
N VAL A 182 -7.11 9.16 -9.69
CA VAL A 182 -8.04 8.08 -9.36
C VAL A 182 -8.32 7.26 -10.61
N ILE A 183 -8.13 5.95 -10.51
CA ILE A 183 -8.45 5.00 -11.59
C ILE A 183 -9.59 4.13 -11.10
N GLU A 184 -10.73 4.29 -11.75
CA GLU A 184 -11.91 3.49 -11.45
C GLU A 184 -11.84 2.16 -12.18
N LEU A 185 -12.04 1.09 -11.44
CA LEU A 185 -11.94 -0.30 -11.90
C LEU A 185 -13.21 -1.07 -11.52
N ASP A 186 -13.61 -1.97 -12.38
CA ASP A 186 -14.71 -2.91 -12.12
C ASP A 186 -14.32 -4.34 -12.56
N GLY A 187 -15.13 -5.33 -12.23
CA GLY A 187 -14.86 -6.73 -12.56
C GLY A 187 -15.34 -7.73 -11.52
N PRO A 188 -14.96 -9.01 -11.61
CA PRO A 188 -14.04 -9.63 -12.59
C PRO A 188 -14.71 -9.95 -13.94
N PRO A 189 -13.97 -10.02 -15.05
CA PRO A 189 -12.55 -9.64 -15.20
C PRO A 189 -12.31 -8.16 -15.01
N LEU A 190 -11.16 -7.80 -14.42
CA LEU A 190 -10.81 -6.42 -14.12
C LEU A 190 -10.78 -5.57 -15.40
N HIS A 191 -11.48 -4.45 -15.38
CA HIS A 191 -11.46 -3.46 -16.47
C HIS A 191 -11.56 -2.05 -15.89
N ARG A 192 -11.16 -1.06 -16.67
CA ARG A 192 -11.30 0.36 -16.34
C ARG A 192 -12.70 0.84 -16.73
N VAL A 193 -13.33 1.58 -15.84
CA VAL A 193 -14.64 2.22 -16.07
C VAL A 193 -14.45 3.59 -16.74
#